data_92a440e8af78ec78907a7029087aaa79
#
_entry.id   92a440e8af78ec78907a7029087aaa79
#
_cell.length_a   1.000
_cell.length_b   1.000
_cell.length_c   1.000
_cell.angle_alpha   90.00
_cell.angle_beta   90.00
_cell.angle_gamma   90.00
#
_symmetry.space_group_name_H-M   'P 1'
#
loop_
_entity.id
_entity.type
_entity.pdbx_description
1 polymer ?
#
loop_
_entity_poly.entity_id
_entity_poly.type
_entity_poly.pdbx_seq_one_letter_code
_entity_poly.pdbx_strand_id
1 'polypeptide(L)'
;MSMGAPPAPPPPANAAQAMGEPVQENDNPPSPPPGVTLQMAPPGRPGAPGGGTSTIYRIDPDGVVTPVWTSSSDVVHTLHLQEDGSLIAGTGQRGRLYRIHPEDESWGVLAEVSASQVTTVVDEGDTGMLLGAANMGALFRVGPGHAESGTLESTPFDASTWSAWGRLSWRANTPGGTSIRFQTRSGNSSRPDSSWSPWADLDGGDDRSGQAVSPNARFVQWRAQLNSSKRTQT
;
A
#
# COMPACT_ATOMS: atom_id res chain seq x y z
N MET A 1 15.53 74.26 16.81
CA MET A 1 15.71 73.73 18.14
C MET A 1 14.96 72.39 18.19
N SER A 2 15.71 71.28 18.06
CA SER A 2 15.15 69.94 18.11
C SER A 2 15.56 69.32 19.41
N MET A 3 14.58 69.01 20.27
CA MET A 3 14.81 68.34 21.55
C MET A 3 14.75 66.85 21.28
N GLY A 4 15.87 66.16 21.48
CA GLY A 4 15.96 64.70 21.43
C GLY A 4 15.29 64.05 22.65
N ALA A 5 14.60 62.98 22.42
CA ALA A 5 13.98 62.14 23.44
C ALA A 5 15.06 61.40 24.25
N PRO A 6 14.85 61.15 25.54
CA PRO A 6 15.81 60.46 26.40
C PRO A 6 15.88 58.94 26.11
N PRO A 7 17.02 58.26 26.33
CA PRO A 7 17.18 56.85 26.08
C PRO A 7 16.41 56.00 27.11
N ALA A 8 15.90 54.86 26.65
CA ALA A 8 15.19 53.88 27.44
C ALA A 8 16.10 53.21 28.48
N PRO A 9 15.58 52.83 29.66
CA PRO A 9 16.35 52.16 30.70
C PRO A 9 16.70 50.70 30.32
N PRO A 10 17.84 50.20 30.85
CA PRO A 10 18.23 48.81 30.58
C PRO A 10 17.32 47.81 31.32
N PRO A 11 17.16 46.59 30.80
CA PRO A 11 16.35 45.56 31.46
C PRO A 11 17.02 45.06 32.74
N PRO A 12 16.25 44.63 33.77
CA PRO A 12 16.79 44.16 35.03
C PRO A 12 17.52 42.82 34.85
N ALA A 13 18.74 42.78 35.37
CA ALA A 13 19.51 41.55 35.58
C ALA A 13 18.94 40.79 36.81
N ASN A 14 18.89 39.44 36.67
CA ASN A 14 18.57 38.43 37.69
C ASN A 14 17.12 37.92 37.76
N ALA A 15 16.84 36.97 36.90
CA ALA A 15 15.88 35.91 37.17
C ALA A 15 16.40 34.56 36.62
N ALA A 16 17.66 34.23 36.91
CA ALA A 16 18.25 32.95 36.47
C ALA A 16 18.96 32.26 37.64
N GLN A 17 18.28 32.07 38.76
CA GLN A 17 18.72 31.18 39.85
C GLN A 17 17.52 30.73 40.68
N ALA A 18 16.71 29.82 40.16
CA ALA A 18 15.85 28.89 40.91
C ALA A 18 15.18 27.92 39.95
N MET A 19 15.94 27.09 39.27
CA MET A 19 15.41 25.82 38.74
C MET A 19 16.36 24.75 39.24
N GLY A 20 15.83 23.93 40.14
CA GLY A 20 16.47 22.72 40.62
C GLY A 20 16.76 21.78 39.44
N GLU A 21 17.84 21.03 39.58
CA GLU A 21 18.22 19.99 38.62
C GLU A 21 17.05 19.06 38.38
N PRO A 22 16.74 18.69 37.08
CA PRO A 22 15.76 17.66 36.81
C PRO A 22 16.30 16.34 37.35
N VAL A 23 15.54 15.72 38.25
CA VAL A 23 15.71 14.34 38.65
C VAL A 23 15.63 13.52 37.37
N GLN A 24 16.70 12.88 36.95
CA GLN A 24 16.68 11.87 35.89
C GLN A 24 15.90 10.68 36.44
N GLU A 25 14.63 10.63 36.09
CA GLU A 25 13.81 9.43 36.19
C GLU A 25 14.37 8.45 35.14
N ASN A 26 14.94 7.37 35.67
CA ASN A 26 15.58 6.33 34.85
C ASN A 26 14.49 5.43 34.24
N ASP A 27 13.80 5.95 33.20
CA ASP A 27 12.84 5.18 32.38
C ASP A 27 13.59 4.22 31.44
N ASN A 28 14.31 3.29 32.04
CA ASN A 28 14.81 2.15 31.32
C ASN A 28 13.69 1.10 31.35
N PRO A 29 13.05 0.78 30.21
CA PRO A 29 12.06 -0.29 30.17
C PRO A 29 12.70 -1.60 30.63
N PRO A 30 11.98 -2.48 31.32
CA PRO A 30 12.50 -3.74 31.80
C PRO A 30 13.10 -4.55 30.64
N SER A 31 14.32 -5.04 30.84
CA SER A 31 15.01 -5.87 29.85
C SER A 31 14.18 -7.09 29.50
N PRO A 32 14.03 -7.42 28.19
CA PRO A 32 13.30 -8.62 27.78
C PRO A 32 14.02 -9.87 28.30
N PRO A 33 13.27 -10.95 28.54
CA PRO A 33 13.83 -12.20 29.00
C PRO A 33 14.87 -12.74 27.98
N PRO A 34 15.91 -13.46 28.43
CA PRO A 34 16.97 -13.95 27.56
C PRO A 34 16.38 -14.93 26.53
N GLY A 35 16.50 -14.61 25.24
CA GLY A 35 16.10 -15.46 24.13
C GLY A 35 15.25 -14.77 23.03
N VAL A 36 14.73 -13.58 23.26
CA VAL A 36 13.96 -12.83 22.22
C VAL A 36 14.74 -11.59 21.82
N THR A 37 15.49 -11.66 20.74
CA THR A 37 16.08 -10.49 20.10
C THR A 37 15.05 -9.90 19.13
N LEU A 38 14.19 -9.03 19.62
CA LEU A 38 13.38 -8.19 18.74
C LEU A 38 14.33 -7.18 18.07
N GLN A 39 14.74 -7.48 16.86
CA GLN A 39 15.43 -6.53 16.02
C GLN A 39 14.40 -5.53 15.48
N MET A 40 14.14 -4.48 16.26
CA MET A 40 13.33 -3.35 15.78
C MET A 40 14.08 -2.71 14.61
N ALA A 41 13.43 -2.66 13.45
CA ALA A 41 13.91 -1.83 12.36
C ALA A 41 14.10 -0.39 12.86
N PRO A 42 15.16 0.31 12.42
CA PRO A 42 15.41 1.68 12.88
C PRO A 42 14.21 2.56 12.57
N PRO A 43 13.83 3.46 13.49
CA PRO A 43 12.71 4.38 13.26
C PRO A 43 12.97 5.18 12.00
N GLY A 44 12.00 5.15 11.09
CA GLY A 44 12.06 5.89 9.84
C GLY A 44 12.34 7.38 10.11
N ARG A 45 13.23 7.95 9.32
CA ARG A 45 13.67 9.34 9.42
C ARG A 45 12.43 10.27 9.36
N PRO A 46 12.20 11.17 10.34
CA PRO A 46 11.10 12.13 10.24
C PRO A 46 11.35 13.05 9.03
N GLY A 47 10.44 13.08 8.10
CA GLY A 47 10.48 14.04 6.98
C GLY A 47 10.33 13.49 5.57
N ALA A 48 10.14 12.19 5.35
CA ALA A 48 9.77 11.69 4.03
C ALA A 48 8.25 11.85 3.82
N PRO A 49 7.79 12.47 2.71
CA PRO A 49 6.35 12.60 2.45
C PRO A 49 5.76 11.23 2.16
N GLY A 50 4.97 10.71 3.12
CA GLY A 50 3.82 9.87 2.84
C GLY A 50 4.01 8.44 2.34
N GLY A 51 5.15 7.78 2.53
CA GLY A 51 5.33 6.37 2.22
C GLY A 51 5.55 5.54 3.49
N GLY A 52 4.49 5.13 4.18
CA GLY A 52 4.59 4.15 5.25
C GLY A 52 4.91 2.78 4.66
N THR A 53 5.93 2.10 5.21
CA THR A 53 6.17 0.67 4.93
C THR A 53 5.48 -0.17 5.99
N SER A 54 4.82 -1.24 5.58
CA SER A 54 4.25 -2.23 6.50
C SER A 54 4.71 -3.62 6.11
N THR A 55 5.04 -4.43 7.12
CA THR A 55 5.33 -5.85 6.95
C THR A 55 4.45 -6.65 7.89
N ILE A 56 3.81 -7.68 7.37
CA ILE A 56 3.06 -8.68 8.14
C ILE A 56 3.97 -9.87 8.35
N TYR A 57 4.08 -10.32 9.59
CA TYR A 57 4.88 -11.48 9.97
C TYR A 57 3.98 -12.60 10.49
N ARG A 58 4.33 -13.84 10.19
CA ARG A 58 3.87 -15.02 10.88
C ARG A 58 4.89 -15.40 11.93
N ILE A 59 4.41 -15.69 13.15
CA ILE A 59 5.24 -16.21 14.23
C ILE A 59 4.71 -17.61 14.55
N ASP A 60 5.54 -18.61 14.27
CA ASP A 60 5.20 -20.00 14.54
C ASP A 60 5.35 -20.33 16.03
N PRO A 61 4.72 -21.43 16.54
CA PRO A 61 4.77 -21.78 17.96
C PRO A 61 6.18 -22.04 18.51
N ASP A 62 7.13 -22.39 17.64
CA ASP A 62 8.55 -22.56 17.97
C ASP A 62 9.33 -21.23 17.97
N GLY A 63 8.67 -20.11 17.70
CA GLY A 63 9.24 -18.77 17.71
C GLY A 63 9.88 -18.32 16.39
N VAL A 64 9.78 -19.12 15.33
CA VAL A 64 10.26 -18.71 14.00
C VAL A 64 9.39 -17.57 13.46
N VAL A 65 10.03 -16.50 12.99
CA VAL A 65 9.39 -15.29 12.44
C VAL A 65 9.61 -15.25 10.93
N THR A 66 8.53 -15.32 10.17
CA THR A 66 8.56 -15.31 8.71
C THR A 66 7.75 -14.11 8.18
N PRO A 67 8.32 -13.25 7.31
CA PRO A 67 7.54 -12.20 6.66
C PRO A 67 6.63 -12.83 5.61
N VAL A 68 5.33 -12.55 5.68
CA VAL A 68 4.33 -13.10 4.74
C VAL A 68 3.86 -12.08 3.71
N TRP A 69 4.02 -10.79 4.01
CA TRP A 69 3.68 -9.72 3.09
C TRP A 69 4.37 -8.42 3.46
N THR A 70 4.80 -7.64 2.46
CA THR A 70 5.43 -6.33 2.65
C THR A 70 4.92 -5.34 1.61
N SER A 71 4.62 -4.12 2.04
CA SER A 71 4.31 -3.00 1.16
C SER A 71 5.17 -1.79 1.48
N SER A 72 5.63 -1.11 0.45
CA SER A 72 6.30 0.19 0.54
C SER A 72 5.36 1.38 0.35
N SER A 73 4.10 1.14 0.02
CA SER A 73 3.12 2.18 -0.33
C SER A 73 1.87 2.17 0.53
N ASP A 74 1.55 1.04 1.17
CA ASP A 74 0.32 0.88 1.94
C ASP A 74 0.63 0.53 3.40
N VAL A 75 0.00 1.25 4.32
CA VAL A 75 0.10 1.00 5.77
C VAL A 75 -1.06 0.12 6.20
N VAL A 76 -0.75 -1.01 6.83
CA VAL A 76 -1.77 -1.92 7.37
C VAL A 76 -2.34 -1.34 8.68
N HIS A 77 -3.65 -1.24 8.76
CA HIS A 77 -4.38 -0.78 9.94
C HIS A 77 -5.14 -1.89 10.65
N THR A 78 -5.54 -2.92 9.91
CA THR A 78 -6.29 -4.04 10.47
C THR A 78 -5.94 -5.34 9.75
N LEU A 79 -5.97 -6.43 10.51
CA LEU A 79 -5.79 -7.79 10.03
C LEU A 79 -6.95 -8.65 10.51
N HIS A 80 -7.45 -9.49 9.63
CA HIS A 80 -8.45 -10.50 9.95
C HIS A 80 -8.02 -11.84 9.37
N LEU A 81 -7.96 -12.88 10.20
CA LEU A 81 -7.65 -14.24 9.78
C LEU A 81 -8.95 -14.94 9.42
N GLN A 82 -9.03 -15.46 8.20
CA GLN A 82 -10.18 -16.24 7.74
C GLN A 82 -10.05 -17.71 8.11
N GLU A 83 -11.15 -18.45 8.08
CA GLU A 83 -11.19 -19.89 8.41
C GLU A 83 -10.34 -20.74 7.45
N ASP A 84 -10.16 -20.29 6.21
CA ASP A 84 -9.30 -20.95 5.21
C ASP A 84 -7.79 -20.67 5.40
N GLY A 85 -7.42 -19.95 6.47
CA GLY A 85 -6.03 -19.58 6.74
C GLY A 85 -5.55 -18.35 5.96
N SER A 86 -6.36 -17.77 5.08
CA SER A 86 -6.02 -16.51 4.42
C SER A 86 -6.15 -15.33 5.37
N LEU A 87 -5.34 -14.28 5.13
CA LEU A 87 -5.38 -13.03 5.87
C LEU A 87 -6.04 -11.95 5.03
N ILE A 88 -6.96 -11.21 5.64
CA ILE A 88 -7.50 -9.97 5.09
C ILE A 88 -6.79 -8.82 5.76
N ALA A 89 -6.11 -7.98 4.97
CA ALA A 89 -5.40 -6.80 5.45
C ALA A 89 -6.08 -5.52 4.93
N GLY A 90 -6.62 -4.73 5.85
CA GLY A 90 -7.16 -3.40 5.56
C GLY A 90 -6.05 -2.34 5.67
N THR A 91 -5.95 -1.50 4.65
CA THR A 91 -4.84 -0.54 4.54
C THR A 91 -5.30 0.91 4.48
N GLY A 92 -4.34 1.82 4.72
CA GLY A 92 -4.48 3.25 4.57
C GLY A 92 -4.13 3.75 3.17
N GLN A 93 -4.24 5.07 2.99
CA GLN A 93 -3.91 5.89 1.82
C GLN A 93 -4.80 5.68 0.59
N ARG A 94 -5.27 4.48 0.29
CA ARG A 94 -6.13 4.17 -0.86
C ARG A 94 -7.33 3.32 -0.51
N GLY A 95 -7.55 3.01 0.78
CA GLY A 95 -8.66 2.17 1.20
C GLY A 95 -8.63 0.76 0.60
N ARG A 96 -7.44 0.20 0.41
CA ARG A 96 -7.29 -1.13 -0.17
C ARG A 96 -7.47 -2.22 0.87
N LEU A 97 -8.10 -3.28 0.42
CA LEU A 97 -8.25 -4.53 1.14
C LEU A 97 -7.47 -5.60 0.39
N TYR A 98 -6.50 -6.20 1.05
CA TYR A 98 -5.69 -7.28 0.48
C TYR A 98 -6.16 -8.63 1.02
N ARG A 99 -6.21 -9.65 0.16
CA ARG A 99 -6.22 -11.04 0.57
C ARG A 99 -4.82 -11.60 0.40
N ILE A 100 -4.29 -12.22 1.45
CA ILE A 100 -2.94 -12.75 1.52
C ILE A 100 -3.05 -14.22 1.89
N HIS A 101 -2.40 -15.09 1.13
CA HIS A 101 -2.31 -16.53 1.40
C HIS A 101 -0.89 -16.84 1.88
N PRO A 102 -0.67 -16.96 3.20
CA PRO A 102 0.68 -17.15 3.75
C PRO A 102 1.36 -18.43 3.28
N GLU A 103 0.59 -19.49 3.02
CA GLU A 103 1.13 -20.80 2.61
C GLU A 103 1.65 -20.81 1.16
N ASP A 104 1.00 -20.03 0.28
CA ASP A 104 1.36 -19.97 -1.14
C ASP A 104 2.23 -18.75 -1.46
N GLU A 105 2.55 -17.92 -0.46
CA GLU A 105 3.21 -16.63 -0.62
C GLU A 105 2.53 -15.74 -1.68
N SER A 106 1.23 -15.94 -1.87
CA SER A 106 0.43 -15.21 -2.85
C SER A 106 -0.46 -14.16 -2.20
N TRP A 107 -0.72 -13.07 -2.91
CA TRP A 107 -1.60 -12.02 -2.44
C TRP A 107 -2.25 -11.27 -3.60
N GLY A 108 -3.37 -10.63 -3.32
CA GLY A 108 -4.07 -9.81 -4.30
C GLY A 108 -4.90 -8.71 -3.63
N VAL A 109 -5.24 -7.70 -4.42
CA VAL A 109 -6.21 -6.68 -3.99
C VAL A 109 -7.60 -7.28 -4.11
N LEU A 110 -8.28 -7.42 -2.96
CA LEU A 110 -9.64 -7.94 -2.89
C LEU A 110 -10.66 -6.85 -3.25
N ALA A 111 -10.45 -5.65 -2.72
CA ALA A 111 -11.30 -4.49 -2.98
C ALA A 111 -10.53 -3.18 -2.75
N GLU A 112 -11.01 -2.11 -3.37
CA GLU A 112 -10.60 -0.74 -3.08
C GLU A 112 -11.87 0.06 -2.80
N VAL A 113 -11.96 0.66 -1.61
CA VAL A 113 -13.11 1.46 -1.20
C VAL A 113 -12.83 2.94 -1.40
N SER A 114 -13.89 3.74 -1.58
CA SER A 114 -13.76 5.19 -1.79
C SER A 114 -13.33 6.00 -0.56
N ALA A 115 -12.92 5.32 0.52
CA ALA A 115 -12.35 5.92 1.73
C ALA A 115 -10.82 5.76 1.74
N SER A 116 -10.12 6.64 2.47
CA SER A 116 -8.65 6.59 2.47
C SER A 116 -8.05 5.50 3.36
N GLN A 117 -8.80 5.01 4.36
CA GLN A 117 -8.28 4.04 5.32
C GLN A 117 -9.35 3.02 5.71
N VAL A 118 -9.04 1.73 5.59
CA VAL A 118 -9.83 0.63 6.17
C VAL A 118 -9.22 0.29 7.52
N THR A 119 -9.98 0.54 8.59
CA THR A 119 -9.50 0.40 9.98
C THR A 119 -10.09 -0.79 10.72
N THR A 120 -11.14 -1.37 10.17
CA THR A 120 -11.84 -2.52 10.78
C THR A 120 -12.38 -3.42 9.70
N VAL A 121 -12.25 -4.73 9.91
CA VAL A 121 -12.86 -5.77 9.09
C VAL A 121 -13.64 -6.69 10.04
N VAL A 122 -14.90 -6.94 9.73
CA VAL A 122 -15.77 -7.90 10.43
C VAL A 122 -16.24 -8.90 9.41
N ASP A 123 -15.98 -10.17 9.64
CA ASP A 123 -16.51 -11.25 8.82
C ASP A 123 -17.98 -11.49 9.20
N GLU A 124 -18.85 -11.55 8.19
CA GLU A 124 -20.26 -11.85 8.32
C GLU A 124 -20.60 -13.24 7.72
N GLY A 125 -19.59 -14.10 7.61
CA GLY A 125 -19.73 -15.45 7.04
C GLY A 125 -20.20 -15.42 5.59
N ASP A 126 -21.26 -16.18 5.28
CA ASP A 126 -21.79 -16.33 3.93
C ASP A 126 -22.27 -15.01 3.28
N THR A 127 -22.46 -13.95 4.07
CA THR A 127 -22.88 -12.63 3.56
C THR A 127 -21.73 -11.72 3.17
N GLY A 128 -20.48 -12.12 3.45
CA GLY A 128 -19.27 -11.40 3.13
C GLY A 128 -18.65 -10.67 4.32
N MET A 129 -18.08 -9.51 4.10
CA MET A 129 -17.36 -8.73 5.11
C MET A 129 -17.91 -7.32 5.22
N LEU A 130 -17.99 -6.81 6.46
CA LEU A 130 -18.27 -5.42 6.76
C LEU A 130 -16.96 -4.69 7.05
N LEU A 131 -16.73 -3.57 6.40
CA LEU A 131 -15.52 -2.76 6.54
C LEU A 131 -15.87 -1.44 7.21
N GLY A 132 -15.16 -1.11 8.30
CA GLY A 132 -15.15 0.23 8.88
C GLY A 132 -14.00 1.05 8.28
N ALA A 133 -14.31 2.25 7.80
CA ALA A 133 -13.32 3.13 7.19
C ALA A 133 -13.26 4.49 7.89
N ALA A 134 -12.03 5.04 7.98
CA ALA A 134 -11.76 6.35 8.56
C ALA A 134 -11.56 7.44 7.47
N ASN A 135 -11.40 8.68 7.92
CA ASN A 135 -11.32 9.89 7.09
C ASN A 135 -12.58 10.11 6.24
N MET A 136 -13.64 10.37 6.95
CA MET A 136 -15.06 10.59 6.66
C MET A 136 -15.97 9.41 7.06
N GLY A 137 -15.56 8.59 8.04
CA GLY A 137 -16.39 7.60 8.71
C GLY A 137 -17.41 6.92 7.79
N ALA A 138 -17.09 5.76 7.22
CA ALA A 138 -17.99 5.05 6.31
C ALA A 138 -18.01 3.55 6.64
N LEU A 139 -19.12 2.91 6.29
CA LEU A 139 -19.24 1.46 6.32
C LEU A 139 -19.41 0.97 4.87
N PHE A 140 -18.64 -0.06 4.53
CA PHE A 140 -18.73 -0.73 3.24
C PHE A 140 -19.00 -2.21 3.47
N ARG A 141 -19.74 -2.81 2.56
CA ARG A 141 -19.93 -4.27 2.53
C ARG A 141 -19.24 -4.84 1.30
N VAL A 142 -18.36 -5.81 1.53
CA VAL A 142 -17.78 -6.64 0.47
C VAL A 142 -18.55 -7.95 0.47
N GLY A 143 -19.33 -8.16 -0.56
CA GLY A 143 -20.14 -9.38 -0.71
C GLY A 143 -19.28 -10.60 -1.11
N PRO A 144 -19.82 -11.82 -1.03
CA PRO A 144 -19.11 -13.05 -1.36
C PRO A 144 -18.89 -13.24 -2.88
N GLY A 145 -19.58 -12.45 -3.70
CA GLY A 145 -19.50 -12.55 -5.16
C GLY A 145 -18.28 -11.82 -5.75
N HIS A 146 -17.94 -12.16 -6.98
CA HIS A 146 -16.94 -11.47 -7.76
C HIS A 146 -17.56 -10.31 -8.56
N ALA A 147 -16.80 -9.23 -8.76
CA ALA A 147 -17.18 -8.18 -9.69
C ALA A 147 -17.21 -8.75 -11.13
N GLU A 148 -18.15 -8.26 -11.97
CA GLU A 148 -18.23 -8.66 -13.37
C GLU A 148 -16.98 -8.21 -14.17
N SER A 149 -16.34 -7.15 -13.73
CA SER A 149 -15.11 -6.65 -14.33
C SER A 149 -14.22 -5.99 -13.28
N GLY A 150 -12.93 -6.02 -13.53
CA GLY A 150 -11.91 -5.33 -12.73
C GLY A 150 -10.76 -4.87 -13.61
N THR A 151 -10.03 -3.88 -13.14
CA THR A 151 -8.83 -3.39 -13.82
C THR A 151 -7.68 -3.35 -12.83
N LEU A 152 -6.55 -3.92 -13.21
CA LEU A 152 -5.30 -3.85 -12.49
C LEU A 152 -4.30 -3.06 -13.33
N GLU A 153 -3.73 -2.00 -12.78
CA GLU A 153 -2.71 -1.18 -13.44
C GLU A 153 -1.38 -1.29 -12.69
N SER A 154 -0.28 -1.42 -13.44
CA SER A 154 1.06 -1.36 -12.87
C SER A 154 1.42 0.06 -12.48
N THR A 155 2.45 0.23 -11.64
CA THR A 155 3.20 1.48 -11.61
C THR A 155 3.97 1.65 -12.94
N PRO A 156 4.27 2.88 -13.38
CA PRO A 156 5.14 3.09 -14.53
C PRO A 156 6.52 2.45 -14.31
N PHE A 157 6.96 1.65 -15.26
CA PHE A 157 8.32 1.11 -15.31
C PHE A 157 9.23 2.10 -16.00
N ASP A 158 10.35 2.46 -15.37
CA ASP A 158 11.37 3.37 -15.91
C ASP A 158 12.50 2.55 -16.56
N ALA A 159 12.62 2.63 -17.86
CA ALA A 159 13.73 2.04 -18.61
C ALA A 159 15.03 2.88 -18.53
N SER A 160 15.02 4.00 -17.78
CA SER A 160 16.12 4.94 -17.62
C SER A 160 16.54 5.67 -18.91
N THR A 161 16.16 5.17 -20.06
CA THR A 161 16.47 5.73 -21.38
C THR A 161 15.29 5.52 -22.34
N TRP A 162 15.29 6.21 -23.45
CA TRP A 162 14.33 6.00 -24.52
C TRP A 162 14.48 4.60 -25.09
N SER A 163 13.41 3.78 -25.03
CA SER A 163 13.43 2.34 -25.27
C SER A 163 12.27 1.89 -26.13
N ALA A 164 12.50 0.83 -26.90
CA ALA A 164 11.45 0.06 -27.54
C ALA A 164 10.94 -1.02 -26.56
N TRP A 165 9.66 -1.36 -26.67
CA TRP A 165 9.02 -2.31 -25.77
C TRP A 165 8.97 -3.71 -26.37
N GLY A 166 9.29 -4.69 -25.54
CA GLY A 166 9.29 -6.10 -25.90
C GLY A 166 7.96 -6.79 -25.66
N ARG A 167 8.02 -8.09 -25.41
CA ARG A 167 6.86 -8.92 -25.07
C ARG A 167 6.52 -8.80 -23.58
N LEU A 168 5.24 -8.66 -23.28
CA LEU A 168 4.68 -8.85 -21.97
C LEU A 168 4.27 -10.32 -21.82
N SER A 169 4.71 -10.98 -20.75
CA SER A 169 4.34 -12.35 -20.42
C SER A 169 3.65 -12.39 -19.06
N TRP A 170 2.67 -13.26 -18.91
CA TRP A 170 1.92 -13.42 -17.66
C TRP A 170 1.59 -14.88 -17.38
N ARG A 171 1.23 -15.12 -16.13
CA ARG A 171 0.61 -16.38 -15.69
C ARG A 171 -0.75 -16.05 -15.13
N ALA A 172 -1.76 -16.71 -15.62
CA ALA A 172 -3.14 -16.53 -15.17
C ALA A 172 -3.89 -17.85 -15.23
N ASN A 173 -4.83 -18.00 -14.30
CA ASN A 173 -5.86 -19.03 -14.40
C ASN A 173 -7.14 -18.33 -14.87
N THR A 174 -7.68 -18.75 -15.99
CA THR A 174 -8.90 -18.21 -16.60
C THR A 174 -9.97 -19.31 -16.65
N PRO A 175 -10.68 -19.56 -15.54
CA PRO A 175 -11.78 -20.53 -15.53
C PRO A 175 -12.83 -20.17 -16.58
N GLY A 176 -13.60 -21.16 -17.03
CA GLY A 176 -14.63 -20.95 -18.05
C GLY A 176 -15.59 -19.80 -17.69
N GLY A 177 -15.77 -18.87 -18.61
CA GLY A 177 -16.58 -17.65 -18.41
C GLY A 177 -15.79 -16.46 -17.88
N THR A 178 -14.45 -16.56 -17.76
CA THR A 178 -13.57 -15.44 -17.42
C THR A 178 -12.64 -15.12 -18.59
N SER A 179 -12.18 -13.87 -18.64
CA SER A 179 -11.18 -13.43 -19.61
C SER A 179 -10.26 -12.37 -19.02
N ILE A 180 -9.04 -12.31 -19.54
CA ILE A 180 -8.05 -11.27 -19.21
C ILE A 180 -7.60 -10.63 -20.51
N ARG A 181 -7.55 -9.30 -20.54
CA ARG A 181 -7.02 -8.51 -21.65
C ARG A 181 -5.94 -7.59 -21.13
N PHE A 182 -4.75 -7.66 -21.74
CA PHE A 182 -3.65 -6.79 -21.39
C PHE A 182 -3.50 -5.66 -22.40
N GLN A 183 -3.19 -4.49 -21.86
CA GLN A 183 -2.89 -3.30 -22.63
C GLN A 183 -1.64 -2.62 -22.08
N THR A 184 -0.94 -1.88 -22.95
CA THR A 184 0.19 -1.06 -22.56
C THR A 184 0.01 0.39 -23.02
N ARG A 185 0.66 1.31 -22.35
CA ARG A 185 0.87 2.68 -22.77
C ARG A 185 2.26 3.15 -22.39
N SER A 186 2.77 4.18 -23.05
CA SER A 186 4.11 4.68 -22.80
C SER A 186 4.17 6.21 -22.79
N GLY A 187 5.20 6.74 -22.17
CA GLY A 187 5.41 8.19 -22.07
C GLY A 187 6.81 8.55 -21.57
N ASN A 188 7.11 9.84 -21.50
CA ASN A 188 8.42 10.34 -21.08
C ASN A 188 8.40 11.06 -19.72
N SER A 189 7.24 11.16 -19.06
CA SER A 189 7.08 11.66 -17.71
C SER A 189 6.93 10.48 -16.72
N SER A 190 7.47 10.60 -15.52
CA SER A 190 7.37 9.55 -14.48
C SER A 190 5.96 9.34 -13.93
N ARG A 191 5.07 10.29 -14.18
CA ARG A 191 3.64 10.20 -13.85
C ARG A 191 2.85 10.26 -15.15
N PRO A 192 1.96 9.28 -15.38
CA PRO A 192 1.08 9.32 -16.55
C PRO A 192 0.25 10.59 -16.59
N ASP A 193 0.32 11.28 -17.74
CA ASP A 193 -0.41 12.49 -18.03
C ASP A 193 -0.94 12.49 -19.48
N SER A 194 -1.46 13.60 -19.96
CA SER A 194 -2.01 13.72 -21.31
C SER A 194 -0.98 13.56 -22.44
N SER A 195 0.32 13.59 -22.14
CA SER A 195 1.40 13.37 -23.12
C SER A 195 1.71 11.90 -23.34
N TRP A 196 1.19 11.00 -22.48
CA TRP A 196 1.34 9.57 -22.67
C TRP A 196 0.52 9.08 -23.86
N SER A 197 0.96 7.98 -24.47
CA SER A 197 0.18 7.32 -25.51
C SER A 197 -1.16 6.81 -24.93
N PRO A 198 -2.19 6.65 -25.77
CA PRO A 198 -3.38 5.93 -25.36
C PRO A 198 -3.04 4.46 -25.01
N TRP A 199 -3.93 3.82 -24.28
CA TRP A 199 -3.84 2.38 -24.04
C TRP A 199 -4.01 1.62 -25.34
N ALA A 200 -3.08 0.72 -25.64
CA ALA A 200 -3.09 -0.13 -26.81
C ALA A 200 -3.05 -1.60 -26.39
N ASP A 201 -3.80 -2.44 -27.09
CA ASP A 201 -3.77 -3.89 -26.91
C ASP A 201 -2.41 -4.44 -27.32
N LEU A 202 -2.05 -5.57 -26.74
CA LEU A 202 -0.88 -6.32 -27.19
C LEU A 202 -1.15 -6.92 -28.56
N ASP A 203 -0.14 -6.93 -29.43
CA ASP A 203 -0.20 -7.55 -30.75
C ASP A 203 0.40 -8.96 -30.72
N GLY A 204 -0.12 -9.84 -31.50
CA GLY A 204 0.37 -11.19 -31.76
C GLY A 204 0.79 -11.91 -30.48
N GLY A 205 0.02 -12.86 -30.02
CA GLY A 205 0.35 -13.56 -28.78
C GLY A 205 -0.47 -14.83 -28.62
N ASP A 206 -0.12 -15.53 -27.58
CA ASP A 206 -0.87 -16.65 -27.04
C ASP A 206 -1.58 -16.25 -25.75
N ASP A 207 -2.18 -17.20 -25.04
CA ASP A 207 -2.87 -16.98 -23.77
C ASP A 207 -1.91 -16.53 -22.62
N ARG A 208 -0.63 -16.39 -22.88
CA ARG A 208 0.40 -16.12 -21.85
C ARG A 208 1.38 -15.01 -22.21
N SER A 209 1.32 -14.47 -23.42
CA SER A 209 2.24 -13.41 -23.83
C SER A 209 1.71 -12.61 -25.03
N GLY A 210 2.17 -11.37 -25.19
CA GLY A 210 1.87 -10.52 -26.34
C GLY A 210 2.91 -9.43 -26.53
N GLN A 211 3.07 -8.91 -27.73
CA GLN A 211 3.99 -7.84 -28.07
C GLN A 211 3.37 -6.50 -27.68
N ALA A 212 4.11 -5.70 -26.92
CA ALA A 212 3.71 -4.34 -26.65
C ALA A 212 3.87 -3.48 -27.91
N VAL A 213 2.81 -2.77 -28.30
CA VAL A 213 2.77 -1.89 -29.48
C VAL A 213 2.80 -0.41 -29.13
N SER A 214 2.94 -0.09 -27.84
CA SER A 214 3.08 1.30 -27.39
C SER A 214 4.31 1.96 -28.02
N PRO A 215 4.27 3.26 -28.33
CA PRO A 215 5.40 3.98 -28.89
C PRO A 215 6.66 3.88 -28.01
N ASN A 216 7.84 4.00 -28.63
CA ASN A 216 9.09 4.06 -27.90
C ASN A 216 9.10 5.27 -26.96
N ALA A 217 9.49 5.06 -25.70
CA ALA A 217 9.54 6.08 -24.67
C ALA A 217 10.45 5.65 -23.52
N ARG A 218 10.60 6.48 -22.49
CA ARG A 218 11.37 6.14 -21.29
C ARG A 218 10.54 5.30 -20.31
N PHE A 219 9.23 5.54 -20.22
CA PHE A 219 8.35 4.84 -19.27
C PHE A 219 7.30 4.04 -20.02
N VAL A 220 6.97 2.86 -19.47
CA VAL A 220 5.84 2.04 -19.91
C VAL A 220 5.00 1.64 -18.71
N GLN A 221 3.71 1.53 -18.93
CA GLN A 221 2.75 1.02 -17.97
C GLN A 221 1.86 -0.01 -18.64
N TRP A 222 1.54 -1.08 -17.95
CA TRP A 222 0.55 -2.07 -18.41
C TRP A 222 -0.70 -2.02 -17.55
N ARG A 223 -1.80 -2.48 -18.10
CA ARG A 223 -3.01 -2.81 -17.37
C ARG A 223 -3.58 -4.15 -17.81
N ALA A 224 -4.18 -4.86 -16.86
CA ALA A 224 -4.99 -6.05 -17.09
C ALA A 224 -6.45 -5.69 -16.85
N GLN A 225 -7.30 -5.97 -17.82
CA GLN A 225 -8.76 -5.92 -17.70
C GLN A 225 -9.26 -7.35 -17.47
N LEU A 226 -9.88 -7.56 -16.32
CA LEU A 226 -10.42 -8.84 -15.89
C LEU A 226 -11.93 -8.81 -16.08
N ASN A 227 -12.49 -9.83 -16.71
CA ASN A 227 -13.95 -9.95 -16.90
C ASN A 227 -14.40 -11.32 -16.46
N SER A 228 -15.57 -11.38 -15.84
CA SER A 228 -16.25 -12.62 -15.46
C SER A 228 -17.72 -12.54 -15.81
N SER A 229 -18.20 -13.55 -16.55
CA SER A 229 -19.63 -13.72 -16.83
C SER A 229 -20.35 -14.52 -15.74
N LYS A 230 -19.60 -15.05 -14.76
CA LYS A 230 -20.15 -15.83 -13.66
C LYS A 230 -20.14 -14.99 -12.40
N ARG A 231 -21.31 -14.57 -11.95
CA ARG A 231 -21.53 -14.28 -10.52
C ARG A 231 -21.57 -15.64 -9.82
N THR A 232 -20.51 -16.02 -9.16
CA THR A 232 -20.57 -17.19 -8.30
C THR A 232 -21.44 -16.81 -7.11
N GLN A 233 -22.72 -17.15 -7.16
CA GLN A 233 -23.51 -17.36 -5.97
C GLN A 233 -23.10 -18.74 -5.46
N THR A 234 -22.50 -18.78 -4.32
CA THR A 234 -22.44 -19.99 -3.48
C THR A 234 -23.71 -20.07 -2.69
#